data_13fca0bfabafd2e8d812e0effb957fdb
#
_entry.id   13fca0bfabafd2e8d812e0effb957fdb
#
_cell.length_a   1.000
_cell.length_b   1.000
_cell.length_c   1.000
_cell.angle_alpha   90.00
_cell.angle_beta   90.00
_cell.angle_gamma   90.00
#
_symmetry.space_group_name_H-M   'P 1'
#
loop_
_entity.id
_entity.type
_entity.pdbx_description
1 polymer ?
#
loop_
_entity_poly.entity_id
_entity_poly.type
_entity_poly.pdbx_seq_one_letter_code
_entity_poly.pdbx_strand_id
1 'polypeptide(L)'
;MAFSERVSRLKSSLIREILAAAQRPQVMSFAGGLPAEVMLPTVEWADMPVSMGQYGMSEGEPALRAALVAQARALGVACEASQVLVVSGSQQTLDLAAKLYIDKGTEILLEAPTYLAALQIFQLFGADCITVPQEADGPNLAQLRAHLEKHRSAFIYLIPTFQNPSAVRYSEAKRDAVAAMLDEFGVTLIEDEPYRELTFDGGSATPIVSRLKKASWIYTGTVSKTLLPGLRVGYLIASPDLFPHLLKLKQSADLHTNRVGQWQALQWIGTEKFQAHLSELRDFYRVRRDAFQLALETHFADLADWNVPQGGLFFWLTLKQPMDTRTLLNAALANDVAFMPGEPFFPDPDNHLGHLRLNFSHIEPARLDEGLKRLAAVVRQAQAAEAA
;
A
#
# COMPACT_ATOMS: atom_id res chain seq x y z
N MET A 1 -27.12 13.72 19.71
CA MET A 1 -25.69 13.69 20.13
C MET A 1 -24.88 14.36 19.04
N ALA A 2 -23.97 15.26 19.38
CA ALA A 2 -23.07 15.87 18.40
C ALA A 2 -21.78 15.04 18.35
N PHE A 3 -21.53 14.36 17.24
CA PHE A 3 -20.23 13.74 16.97
C PHE A 3 -19.19 14.79 16.57
N SER A 4 -17.90 14.45 16.62
CA SER A 4 -16.87 15.35 16.11
C SER A 4 -17.04 15.57 14.61
N GLU A 5 -16.71 16.76 14.10
CA GLU A 5 -16.83 17.11 12.68
C GLU A 5 -16.10 16.10 11.76
N ARG A 6 -14.95 15.58 12.24
CA ARG A 6 -14.17 14.60 11.46
C ARG A 6 -14.94 13.29 11.18
N VAL A 7 -15.83 12.86 12.07
CA VAL A 7 -16.62 11.63 11.88
C VAL A 7 -17.62 11.78 10.74
N SER A 8 -18.13 13.00 10.47
CA SER A 8 -19.02 13.24 9.33
C SER A 8 -18.34 13.11 7.97
N ARG A 9 -16.99 13.13 7.93
CA ARG A 9 -16.21 12.93 6.70
C ARG A 9 -15.96 11.46 6.38
N LEU A 10 -16.23 10.54 7.33
CA LEU A 10 -16.11 9.09 7.07
C LEU A 10 -17.21 8.65 6.11
N LYS A 11 -16.79 8.16 4.95
CA LYS A 11 -17.66 7.43 4.02
C LYS A 11 -17.67 5.95 4.41
N SER A 12 -18.77 5.23 4.10
CA SER A 12 -18.81 3.78 4.28
C SER A 12 -17.64 3.13 3.54
N SER A 13 -17.02 2.13 4.15
CA SER A 13 -15.87 1.46 3.54
C SER A 13 -16.35 0.54 2.42
N LEU A 14 -16.31 1.00 1.18
CA LEU A 14 -16.55 0.18 -0.01
C LEU A 14 -15.70 -1.10 0.01
N ILE A 15 -14.45 -1.01 0.49
CA ILE A 15 -13.58 -2.18 0.67
C ILE A 15 -14.25 -3.23 1.55
N ARG A 16 -14.86 -2.83 2.66
CA ARG A 16 -15.50 -3.75 3.60
C ARG A 16 -16.71 -4.45 2.96
N GLU A 17 -17.52 -3.73 2.22
CA GLU A 17 -18.68 -4.27 1.50
C GLU A 17 -18.24 -5.28 0.43
N ILE A 18 -17.22 -4.94 -0.34
CA ILE A 18 -16.64 -5.81 -1.36
C ILE A 18 -16.04 -7.07 -0.72
N LEU A 19 -15.25 -6.92 0.34
CA LEU A 19 -14.63 -8.05 1.03
C LEU A 19 -15.68 -8.97 1.67
N ALA A 20 -16.76 -8.42 2.21
CA ALA A 20 -17.86 -9.22 2.74
C ALA A 20 -18.59 -10.02 1.63
N ALA A 21 -18.83 -9.39 0.47
CA ALA A 21 -19.41 -10.07 -0.68
C ALA A 21 -18.46 -11.14 -1.26
N ALA A 22 -17.16 -10.87 -1.26
CA ALA A 22 -16.11 -11.77 -1.76
C ALA A 22 -15.87 -13.01 -0.86
N GLN A 23 -16.40 -13.02 0.38
CA GLN A 23 -16.31 -14.19 1.27
C GLN A 23 -17.28 -15.33 0.89
N ARG A 24 -18.22 -15.09 -0.02
CA ARG A 24 -19.10 -16.14 -0.51
C ARG A 24 -18.30 -17.17 -1.31
N PRO A 25 -18.39 -18.50 -1.03
CA PRO A 25 -17.52 -19.52 -1.65
C PRO A 25 -17.58 -19.59 -3.17
N GLN A 26 -18.73 -19.23 -3.77
CA GLN A 26 -18.89 -19.21 -5.22
C GLN A 26 -18.18 -18.01 -5.89
N VAL A 27 -17.94 -16.91 -5.18
CA VAL A 27 -17.37 -15.70 -5.74
C VAL A 27 -15.88 -15.88 -6.01
N MET A 28 -15.47 -15.63 -7.25
CA MET A 28 -14.06 -15.54 -7.65
C MET A 28 -13.57 -14.10 -7.42
N SER A 29 -12.79 -13.92 -6.35
CA SER A 29 -12.43 -12.58 -5.91
C SER A 29 -11.04 -12.16 -6.38
N PHE A 30 -10.99 -11.07 -7.14
CA PHE A 30 -9.78 -10.30 -7.46
C PHE A 30 -9.71 -8.99 -6.65
N ALA A 31 -10.63 -8.77 -5.69
CA ALA A 31 -10.81 -7.47 -5.04
C ALA A 31 -9.83 -7.20 -3.90
N GLY A 32 -9.47 -8.23 -3.12
CA GLY A 32 -8.66 -8.10 -1.91
C GLY A 32 -7.22 -7.67 -2.19
N GLY A 33 -6.53 -7.24 -1.14
CA GLY A 33 -5.08 -7.02 -1.14
C GLY A 33 -4.39 -8.02 -0.20
N LEU A 34 -4.91 -9.26 -0.14
CA LEU A 34 -4.46 -10.29 0.78
C LEU A 34 -3.30 -11.09 0.18
N PRO A 35 -2.28 -11.48 0.97
CA PRO A 35 -1.32 -12.49 0.56
C PRO A 35 -2.00 -13.86 0.41
N ALA A 36 -1.37 -14.77 -0.32
CA ALA A 36 -1.84 -16.14 -0.48
C ALA A 36 -1.77 -16.89 0.85
N GLU A 37 -2.88 -17.46 1.30
CA GLU A 37 -2.96 -18.16 2.59
C GLU A 37 -2.01 -19.37 2.64
N VAL A 38 -1.84 -20.09 1.53
CA VAL A 38 -0.94 -21.24 1.41
C VAL A 38 0.55 -20.88 1.57
N MET A 39 0.88 -19.60 1.49
CA MET A 39 2.26 -19.10 1.68
C MET A 39 2.46 -18.46 3.05
N LEU A 40 1.45 -18.44 3.90
CA LEU A 40 1.61 -17.94 5.27
C LEU A 40 2.44 -18.93 6.09
N PRO A 41 3.53 -18.48 6.74
CA PRO A 41 4.38 -19.37 7.49
C PRO A 41 3.68 -19.83 8.78
N THR A 42 4.06 -21.04 9.23
CA THR A 42 3.57 -21.58 10.51
C THR A 42 4.13 -20.77 11.69
N VAL A 43 3.27 -20.50 12.64
CA VAL A 43 3.62 -19.82 13.90
C VAL A 43 4.03 -20.82 14.95
N GLU A 44 5.22 -20.64 15.53
CA GLU A 44 5.72 -21.44 16.64
C GLU A 44 5.58 -20.64 17.94
N TRP A 45 4.94 -21.24 18.94
CA TRP A 45 4.65 -20.60 20.22
C TRP A 45 5.45 -21.13 21.39
N ALA A 46 6.09 -22.31 21.25
CA ALA A 46 6.68 -23.08 22.34
C ALA A 46 7.74 -22.30 23.15
N ASP A 47 8.54 -21.50 22.47
CA ASP A 47 9.69 -20.78 23.08
C ASP A 47 9.38 -19.31 23.40
N MET A 48 8.09 -18.92 23.39
CA MET A 48 7.74 -17.54 23.70
C MET A 48 7.96 -17.23 25.18
N PRO A 49 8.83 -16.24 25.52
CA PRO A 49 9.03 -15.86 26.90
C PRO A 49 7.75 -15.31 27.54
N VAL A 50 7.46 -15.72 28.77
CA VAL A 50 6.29 -15.23 29.54
C VAL A 50 6.27 -13.71 29.65
N SER A 51 7.45 -13.07 29.67
CA SER A 51 7.60 -11.62 29.70
C SER A 51 6.97 -10.90 28.50
N MET A 52 6.74 -11.59 27.36
CA MET A 52 6.03 -11.02 26.22
C MET A 52 4.55 -10.74 26.49
N GLY A 53 3.98 -11.36 27.54
CA GLY A 53 2.64 -11.08 28.02
C GLY A 53 2.50 -9.81 28.87
N GLN A 54 3.59 -9.14 29.24
CA GLN A 54 3.59 -7.89 30.04
C GLN A 54 3.65 -6.66 29.12
N TYR A 55 3.33 -5.49 29.66
CA TYR A 55 3.56 -4.20 28.96
C TYR A 55 5.02 -4.05 28.53
N GLY A 56 5.23 -3.38 27.40
CA GLY A 56 6.53 -3.11 26.80
C GLY A 56 6.83 -1.64 26.57
N MET A 57 7.93 -1.38 25.90
CA MET A 57 8.31 -0.04 25.49
C MET A 57 7.42 0.46 24.33
N SER A 58 7.10 1.74 24.33
CA SER A 58 6.29 2.36 23.28
C SER A 58 6.95 2.29 21.92
N GLU A 59 8.25 2.38 21.86
CA GLU A 59 9.05 2.28 20.64
C GLU A 59 9.03 0.87 20.03
N GLY A 60 8.75 -0.14 20.84
CA GLY A 60 8.80 -1.55 20.47
C GLY A 60 10.02 -2.30 21.02
N GLU A 61 10.04 -3.62 20.80
CA GLU A 61 11.08 -4.52 21.31
C GLU A 61 12.46 -4.14 20.77
N PRO A 62 13.47 -3.97 21.65
CA PRO A 62 14.80 -3.50 21.24
C PRO A 62 15.46 -4.39 20.18
N ALA A 63 15.33 -5.71 20.30
CA ALA A 63 15.90 -6.66 19.33
C ALA A 63 15.25 -6.54 17.95
N LEU A 64 13.93 -6.35 17.89
CA LEU A 64 13.21 -6.12 16.62
C LEU A 64 13.64 -4.80 15.98
N ARG A 65 13.75 -3.73 16.77
CA ARG A 65 14.19 -2.42 16.27
C ARG A 65 15.62 -2.50 15.71
N ALA A 66 16.52 -3.23 16.36
CA ALA A 66 17.89 -3.45 15.87
C ALA A 66 17.90 -4.21 14.53
N ALA A 67 17.08 -5.25 14.39
CA ALA A 67 16.96 -6.00 13.14
C ALA A 67 16.39 -5.13 12.00
N LEU A 68 15.40 -4.28 12.29
CA LEU A 68 14.84 -3.33 11.33
C LEU A 68 15.85 -2.26 10.89
N VAL A 69 16.69 -1.76 11.81
CA VAL A 69 17.80 -0.86 11.47
C VAL A 69 18.78 -1.54 10.52
N ALA A 70 19.15 -2.80 10.80
CA ALA A 70 20.07 -3.54 9.93
C ALA A 70 19.50 -3.67 8.50
N GLN A 71 18.20 -3.99 8.37
CA GLN A 71 17.53 -4.03 7.06
C GLN A 71 17.51 -2.66 6.36
N ALA A 72 17.16 -1.61 7.08
CA ALA A 72 17.10 -0.26 6.52
C ALA A 72 18.47 0.24 6.05
N ARG A 73 19.52 -0.01 6.83
CA ARG A 73 20.90 0.32 6.46
C ARG A 73 21.39 -0.46 5.24
N ALA A 74 20.99 -1.71 5.08
CA ALA A 74 21.27 -2.51 3.88
C ALA A 74 20.61 -1.92 2.62
N LEU A 75 19.55 -1.13 2.78
CA LEU A 75 18.90 -0.36 1.70
C LEU A 75 19.47 1.05 1.54
N GLY A 76 20.51 1.42 2.30
CA GLY A 76 21.12 2.75 2.24
C GLY A 76 20.46 3.80 3.14
N VAL A 77 19.47 3.46 3.93
CA VAL A 77 18.83 4.41 4.87
C VAL A 77 19.70 4.59 6.11
N ALA A 78 20.29 5.76 6.27
CA ALA A 78 21.08 6.12 7.44
C ALA A 78 20.13 6.36 8.63
N CYS A 79 20.06 5.41 9.57
CA CYS A 79 19.20 5.51 10.75
C CYS A 79 19.79 4.77 11.95
N GLU A 80 19.28 5.11 13.14
CA GLU A 80 19.60 4.50 14.42
C GLU A 80 18.35 3.86 15.06
N ALA A 81 18.54 2.95 16.01
CA ALA A 81 17.42 2.32 16.73
C ALA A 81 16.53 3.34 17.46
N SER A 82 17.07 4.49 17.86
CA SER A 82 16.33 5.60 18.44
C SER A 82 15.35 6.28 17.50
N GLN A 83 15.41 5.97 16.20
CA GLN A 83 14.53 6.51 15.16
C GLN A 83 13.47 5.50 14.68
N VAL A 84 13.46 4.27 15.23
CA VAL A 84 12.55 3.19 14.84
C VAL A 84 11.41 3.09 15.82
N LEU A 85 10.18 3.11 15.32
CA LEU A 85 8.94 2.90 16.07
C LEU A 85 8.18 1.72 15.47
N VAL A 86 7.91 0.69 16.28
CA VAL A 86 7.06 -0.43 15.88
C VAL A 86 5.60 -0.03 16.01
N VAL A 87 4.82 -0.26 14.96
CA VAL A 87 3.43 0.17 14.84
C VAL A 87 2.49 -0.99 14.55
N SER A 88 1.19 -0.80 14.77
CA SER A 88 0.14 -1.81 14.52
C SER A 88 -0.21 -1.93 13.03
N GLY A 89 0.78 -2.39 12.23
CA GLY A 89 0.79 -2.34 10.78
C GLY A 89 1.12 -0.94 10.26
N SER A 90 1.61 -0.82 9.01
CA SER A 90 1.97 0.47 8.41
C SER A 90 0.81 1.47 8.35
N GLN A 91 -0.43 1.01 8.37
CA GLN A 91 -1.61 1.89 8.44
C GLN A 91 -1.61 2.79 9.67
N GLN A 92 -1.07 2.34 10.81
CA GLN A 92 -0.92 3.21 11.98
C GLN A 92 0.12 4.31 11.74
N THR A 93 1.14 4.10 10.92
CA THR A 93 2.04 5.19 10.51
C THR A 93 1.28 6.32 9.85
N LEU A 94 0.35 6.00 8.94
CA LEU A 94 -0.47 7.00 8.26
C LEU A 94 -1.38 7.76 9.23
N ASP A 95 -1.96 7.07 10.20
CA ASP A 95 -2.77 7.70 11.25
C ASP A 95 -1.94 8.63 12.15
N LEU A 96 -0.73 8.20 12.54
CA LEU A 96 0.19 9.03 13.32
C LEU A 96 0.69 10.24 12.53
N ALA A 97 1.01 10.06 11.24
CA ALA A 97 1.40 11.16 10.36
C ALA A 97 0.26 12.16 10.15
N ALA A 98 -0.98 11.66 9.96
CA ALA A 98 -2.15 12.52 9.87
C ALA A 98 -2.36 13.34 11.16
N LYS A 99 -2.22 12.72 12.33
CA LYS A 99 -2.28 13.41 13.62
C LYS A 99 -1.17 14.44 13.83
N LEU A 100 0.00 14.20 13.24
CA LEU A 100 1.15 15.10 13.33
C LEU A 100 0.99 16.35 12.47
N TYR A 101 0.41 16.20 11.28
CA TYR A 101 0.48 17.24 10.26
C TYR A 101 -0.86 17.85 9.85
N ILE A 102 -2.00 17.13 10.05
CA ILE A 102 -3.25 17.52 9.41
C ILE A 102 -4.22 18.17 10.40
N ASP A 103 -4.49 19.42 10.15
CA ASP A 103 -5.71 20.11 10.57
C ASP A 103 -6.63 20.30 9.35
N LYS A 104 -7.86 20.76 9.57
CA LYS A 104 -8.81 21.03 8.46
C LYS A 104 -8.25 22.07 7.50
N GLY A 105 -8.18 21.69 6.21
CA GLY A 105 -7.64 22.52 5.13
C GLY A 105 -6.12 22.46 4.99
N THR A 106 -5.44 21.55 5.71
CA THR A 106 -4.01 21.31 5.49
C THR A 106 -3.82 20.70 4.12
N GLU A 107 -3.03 21.36 3.28
CA GLU A 107 -2.67 20.84 1.96
C GLU A 107 -1.61 19.76 2.05
N ILE A 108 -1.85 18.64 1.38
CA ILE A 108 -0.92 17.51 1.25
C ILE A 108 -0.82 17.08 -0.20
N LEU A 109 0.35 16.56 -0.59
CA LEU A 109 0.59 16.01 -1.91
C LEU A 109 0.48 14.48 -1.91
N LEU A 110 -0.17 13.94 -2.93
CA LEU A 110 -0.35 12.51 -3.17
C LEU A 110 -0.06 12.19 -4.63
N GLU A 111 0.39 11.00 -4.93
CA GLU A 111 0.34 10.47 -6.30
C GLU A 111 -1.10 10.10 -6.69
N ALA A 112 -1.43 10.11 -7.98
CA ALA A 112 -2.72 9.73 -8.50
C ALA A 112 -2.57 8.63 -9.58
N PRO A 113 -3.16 7.44 -9.36
CA PRO A 113 -3.94 7.00 -8.19
C PRO A 113 -3.08 6.80 -6.94
N THR A 114 -3.71 6.69 -5.75
CA THR A 114 -3.00 6.42 -4.49
C THR A 114 -3.76 5.45 -3.59
N TYR A 115 -3.14 5.01 -2.49
CA TYR A 115 -3.72 4.02 -1.57
C TYR A 115 -5.00 4.54 -0.91
N LEU A 116 -6.11 3.82 -1.16
CA LEU A 116 -7.44 4.20 -0.69
C LEU A 116 -7.52 4.43 0.82
N ALA A 117 -6.88 3.59 1.65
CA ALA A 117 -6.93 3.78 3.09
C ALA A 117 -6.11 5.00 3.56
N ALA A 118 -5.05 5.38 2.84
CA ALA A 118 -4.34 6.63 3.07
C ALA A 118 -5.26 7.83 2.81
N LEU A 119 -5.96 7.85 1.65
CA LEU A 119 -6.95 8.88 1.34
C LEU A 119 -8.02 8.99 2.43
N GLN A 120 -8.59 7.86 2.87
CA GLN A 120 -9.61 7.84 3.91
C GLN A 120 -9.11 8.42 5.23
N ILE A 121 -7.88 8.09 5.64
CA ILE A 121 -7.26 8.62 6.85
C ILE A 121 -7.04 10.12 6.71
N PHE A 122 -6.42 10.58 5.63
CA PHE A 122 -6.11 11.99 5.45
C PHE A 122 -7.37 12.86 5.34
N GLN A 123 -8.37 12.40 4.59
CA GLN A 123 -9.68 13.06 4.50
C GLN A 123 -10.43 13.06 5.83
N LEU A 124 -10.32 12.01 6.66
CA LEU A 124 -10.90 12.01 8.02
C LEU A 124 -10.39 13.19 8.85
N PHE A 125 -9.08 13.47 8.77
CA PHE A 125 -8.48 14.61 9.47
C PHE A 125 -8.76 15.96 8.79
N GLY A 126 -9.24 15.96 7.54
CA GLY A 126 -9.66 17.17 6.81
C GLY A 126 -8.58 17.76 5.93
N ALA A 127 -7.68 16.92 5.42
CA ALA A 127 -6.68 17.34 4.45
C ALA A 127 -7.30 17.81 3.13
N ASP A 128 -6.71 18.83 2.53
CA ASP A 128 -6.88 19.17 1.13
C ASP A 128 -5.87 18.35 0.31
N CYS A 129 -6.39 17.30 -0.35
CA CYS A 129 -5.58 16.34 -1.08
C CYS A 129 -5.30 16.83 -2.50
N ILE A 130 -4.07 17.26 -2.77
CA ILE A 130 -3.60 17.63 -4.11
C ILE A 130 -2.87 16.45 -4.73
N THR A 131 -3.11 16.19 -6.01
CA THR A 131 -2.52 15.03 -6.68
C THR A 131 -1.49 15.41 -7.73
N VAL A 132 -0.47 14.56 -7.85
CA VAL A 132 0.48 14.56 -8.95
C VAL A 132 0.23 13.31 -9.78
N PRO A 133 -0.06 13.43 -11.09
CA PRO A 133 -0.28 12.29 -11.96
C PRO A 133 0.93 11.36 -11.99
N GLN A 134 0.66 10.06 -12.03
CA GLN A 134 1.67 9.04 -12.15
C GLN A 134 1.97 8.75 -13.63
N GLU A 135 3.24 8.61 -13.97
CA GLU A 135 3.74 8.10 -15.24
C GLU A 135 4.15 6.62 -15.10
N ALA A 136 4.61 6.01 -16.17
CA ALA A 136 4.97 4.58 -16.19
C ALA A 136 6.07 4.20 -15.18
N ASP A 137 6.90 5.16 -14.78
CA ASP A 137 8.08 4.95 -13.93
C ASP A 137 8.17 5.91 -12.72
N GLY A 138 7.06 6.53 -12.33
CA GLY A 138 6.99 7.42 -11.17
C GLY A 138 6.10 8.64 -11.39
N PRO A 139 6.18 9.69 -10.55
CA PRO A 139 5.33 10.86 -10.67
C PRO A 139 5.74 11.75 -11.87
N ASN A 140 4.80 12.53 -12.38
CA ASN A 140 5.11 13.59 -13.35
C ASN A 140 5.91 14.70 -12.66
N LEU A 141 7.22 14.75 -12.93
CA LEU A 141 8.14 15.66 -12.26
C LEU A 141 7.88 17.14 -12.60
N ALA A 142 7.39 17.44 -13.80
CA ALA A 142 7.08 18.82 -14.18
C ALA A 142 5.90 19.37 -13.39
N GLN A 143 4.84 18.57 -13.21
CA GLN A 143 3.69 18.95 -12.41
C GLN A 143 4.03 18.99 -10.92
N LEU A 144 4.84 18.03 -10.41
CA LEU A 144 5.34 18.08 -9.05
C LEU A 144 6.09 19.38 -8.76
N ARG A 145 7.06 19.75 -9.61
CA ARG A 145 7.81 21.01 -9.48
C ARG A 145 6.89 22.23 -9.53
N ALA A 146 6.03 22.30 -10.53
CA ALA A 146 5.10 23.43 -10.71
C ALA A 146 4.19 23.63 -9.50
N HIS A 147 3.81 22.52 -8.80
CA HIS A 147 3.05 22.61 -7.55
C HIS A 147 3.93 23.13 -6.41
N LEU A 148 5.12 22.54 -6.20
CA LEU A 148 6.03 22.91 -5.11
C LEU A 148 6.51 24.37 -5.19
N GLU A 149 6.60 24.95 -6.40
CA GLU A 149 6.93 26.36 -6.60
C GLU A 149 5.82 27.33 -6.15
N LYS A 150 4.56 26.90 -6.18
CA LYS A 150 3.39 27.76 -5.92
C LYS A 150 2.76 27.54 -4.55
N HIS A 151 2.92 26.38 -3.99
CA HIS A 151 2.20 25.92 -2.81
C HIS A 151 3.15 25.36 -1.74
N ARG A 152 2.68 25.35 -0.50
CA ARG A 152 3.39 24.75 0.64
C ARG A 152 2.58 23.59 1.20
N SER A 153 2.83 22.40 0.68
CA SER A 153 2.23 21.19 1.20
C SER A 153 2.94 20.74 2.47
N ALA A 154 2.18 20.25 3.46
CA ALA A 154 2.74 19.79 4.73
C ALA A 154 3.64 18.56 4.55
N PHE A 155 3.25 17.66 3.65
CA PHE A 155 4.03 16.49 3.26
C PHE A 155 3.61 15.98 1.88
N ILE A 156 4.44 15.13 1.30
CA ILE A 156 4.10 14.26 0.17
C ILE A 156 4.08 12.79 0.62
N TYR A 157 3.03 12.03 0.23
CA TYR A 157 2.90 10.59 0.46
C TYR A 157 3.09 9.82 -0.84
N LEU A 158 4.06 8.89 -0.86
CA LEU A 158 4.43 8.12 -2.04
C LEU A 158 4.60 6.64 -1.69
N ILE A 159 4.25 5.77 -2.66
CA ILE A 159 4.53 4.32 -2.64
C ILE A 159 5.44 3.98 -3.83
N PRO A 160 6.77 4.18 -3.74
CA PRO A 160 7.64 4.13 -4.91
C PRO A 160 7.90 2.73 -5.46
N THR A 161 7.54 1.67 -4.72
CA THR A 161 7.83 0.30 -5.13
C THR A 161 6.55 -0.54 -5.17
N PHE A 162 6.10 -0.87 -6.39
CA PHE A 162 4.88 -1.64 -6.66
C PHE A 162 3.64 -1.02 -6.03
N GLN A 163 3.43 0.24 -6.40
CA GLN A 163 2.38 1.12 -5.90
C GLN A 163 0.99 0.44 -5.83
N ASN A 164 0.25 0.73 -4.80
CA ASN A 164 -1.14 0.32 -4.69
C ASN A 164 -2.05 1.53 -5.02
N PRO A 165 -2.77 1.50 -6.18
CA PRO A 165 -3.18 0.31 -6.95
C PRO A 165 -2.38 0.02 -8.23
N SER A 166 -1.57 0.95 -8.74
CA SER A 166 -1.05 0.96 -10.11
C SER A 166 0.04 -0.06 -10.40
N ALA A 167 0.65 -0.65 -9.35
CA ALA A 167 1.83 -1.50 -9.41
C ALA A 167 3.08 -0.82 -10.01
N VAL A 168 3.06 0.48 -10.25
CA VAL A 168 4.21 1.25 -10.75
C VAL A 168 5.38 1.15 -9.79
N ARG A 169 6.57 0.98 -10.36
CA ARG A 169 7.85 1.06 -9.67
C ARG A 169 8.61 2.27 -10.18
N TYR A 170 9.03 3.14 -9.28
CA TYR A 170 9.79 4.32 -9.64
C TYR A 170 11.17 3.95 -10.17
N SER A 171 11.57 4.57 -11.27
CA SER A 171 12.92 4.50 -11.77
C SER A 171 13.91 5.19 -10.81
N GLU A 172 15.19 4.82 -10.87
CA GLU A 172 16.24 5.46 -10.07
C GLU A 172 16.30 6.98 -10.35
N ALA A 173 16.16 7.38 -11.62
CA ALA A 173 16.14 8.78 -12.03
C ALA A 173 14.96 9.55 -11.39
N LYS A 174 13.77 8.96 -11.34
CA LYS A 174 12.61 9.58 -10.67
C LYS A 174 12.83 9.69 -9.16
N ARG A 175 13.40 8.68 -8.52
CA ARG A 175 13.74 8.73 -7.08
C ARG A 175 14.74 9.83 -6.77
N ASP A 176 15.81 9.99 -7.58
CA ASP A 176 16.79 11.05 -7.44
C ASP A 176 16.17 12.44 -7.62
N ALA A 177 15.35 12.61 -8.65
CA ALA A 177 14.70 13.88 -8.95
C ALA A 177 13.70 14.29 -7.85
N VAL A 178 12.89 13.33 -7.37
CA VAL A 178 11.95 13.57 -6.26
C VAL A 178 12.72 13.99 -5.00
N ALA A 179 13.76 13.24 -4.60
CA ALA A 179 14.58 13.58 -3.44
C ALA A 179 15.18 14.98 -3.54
N ALA A 180 15.74 15.32 -4.71
CA ALA A 180 16.31 16.66 -4.94
C ALA A 180 15.27 17.79 -4.81
N MET A 181 14.06 17.58 -5.34
CA MET A 181 12.96 18.56 -5.20
C MET A 181 12.52 18.70 -3.75
N LEU A 182 12.37 17.60 -3.02
CA LEU A 182 11.95 17.66 -1.62
C LEU A 182 12.98 18.36 -0.74
N ASP A 183 14.28 18.17 -1.00
CA ASP A 183 15.36 18.89 -0.33
C ASP A 183 15.40 20.39 -0.70
N GLU A 184 15.08 20.72 -1.95
CA GLU A 184 15.03 22.10 -2.45
C GLU A 184 13.87 22.88 -1.79
N PHE A 185 12.69 22.29 -1.73
CA PHE A 185 11.48 22.96 -1.24
C PHE A 185 11.20 22.72 0.26
N GLY A 186 11.94 21.83 0.91
CA GLY A 186 11.79 21.53 2.34
C GLY A 186 10.49 20.81 2.68
N VAL A 187 9.96 19.95 1.78
CA VAL A 187 8.71 19.21 2.00
C VAL A 187 9.01 17.85 2.58
N THR A 188 8.27 17.49 3.64
CA THR A 188 8.39 16.18 4.30
C THR A 188 7.95 15.04 3.39
N LEU A 189 8.75 13.97 3.33
CA LEU A 189 8.38 12.73 2.62
C LEU A 189 7.81 11.68 3.57
N ILE A 190 6.67 11.11 3.20
CA ILE A 190 6.17 9.84 3.76
C ILE A 190 6.32 8.79 2.67
N GLU A 191 7.31 7.91 2.81
CA GLU A 191 7.60 6.80 1.89
C GLU A 191 7.07 5.50 2.45
N ASP A 192 6.06 4.92 1.80
CA ASP A 192 5.39 3.67 2.21
C ASP A 192 5.82 2.51 1.30
N GLU A 193 6.40 1.48 1.89
CA GLU A 193 7.07 0.38 1.16
C GLU A 193 6.52 -1.01 1.55
N PRO A 194 5.20 -1.26 1.44
CA PRO A 194 4.62 -2.52 1.89
C PRO A 194 4.94 -3.71 0.98
N TYR A 195 5.37 -3.46 -0.28
CA TYR A 195 5.58 -4.50 -1.29
C TYR A 195 7.04 -4.68 -1.72
N ARG A 196 7.97 -3.89 -1.20
CA ARG A 196 9.39 -3.89 -1.57
C ARG A 196 9.99 -5.28 -1.69
N GLU A 197 9.72 -6.15 -0.73
CA GLU A 197 10.26 -7.51 -0.68
C GLU A 197 9.67 -8.45 -1.75
N LEU A 198 8.56 -8.07 -2.39
CA LEU A 198 7.89 -8.84 -3.43
C LEU A 198 8.34 -8.40 -4.84
N THR A 199 9.64 -8.23 -5.04
CA THR A 199 10.24 -7.94 -6.36
C THR A 199 10.43 -9.26 -7.13
N PHE A 200 9.84 -9.38 -8.31
CA PHE A 200 9.95 -10.56 -9.16
C PHE A 200 11.03 -10.38 -10.23
N ASP A 201 11.02 -9.22 -10.87
CA ASP A 201 11.88 -8.89 -11.99
C ASP A 201 12.70 -7.62 -11.68
N GLY A 202 13.99 -7.68 -12.00
CA GLY A 202 14.90 -6.57 -11.74
C GLY A 202 15.42 -6.48 -10.31
N GLY A 203 16.38 -5.62 -10.06
CA GLY A 203 17.01 -5.41 -8.76
C GLY A 203 16.15 -4.61 -7.78
N SER A 204 16.53 -4.63 -6.51
CA SER A 204 15.94 -3.76 -5.51
C SER A 204 16.37 -2.30 -5.75
N ALA A 205 15.42 -1.38 -5.82
CA ALA A 205 15.70 0.06 -5.86
C ALA A 205 15.97 0.59 -4.46
N THR A 206 16.88 1.56 -4.30
CA THR A 206 17.11 2.20 -3.00
C THR A 206 15.96 3.16 -2.68
N PRO A 207 15.53 3.27 -1.39
CA PRO A 207 14.48 4.20 -0.99
C PRO A 207 14.80 5.67 -1.33
N ILE A 208 13.76 6.48 -1.55
CA ILE A 208 13.91 7.92 -1.76
C ILE A 208 14.49 8.57 -0.50
N VAL A 209 14.06 8.14 0.69
CA VAL A 209 14.58 8.66 1.98
C VAL A 209 16.08 8.50 2.12
N SER A 210 16.71 7.49 1.49
CA SER A 210 18.16 7.30 1.53
C SER A 210 18.95 8.35 0.74
N ARG A 211 18.26 9.15 -0.09
CA ARG A 211 18.82 10.17 -0.98
C ARG A 211 18.60 11.58 -0.44
N LEU A 212 17.71 11.76 0.53
CA LEU A 212 17.42 13.03 1.17
C LEU A 212 18.61 13.50 2.01
N LYS A 213 18.86 14.82 1.96
CA LYS A 213 19.95 15.49 2.68
C LYS A 213 19.46 16.48 3.71
N LYS A 214 18.25 17.06 3.50
CA LYS A 214 17.70 18.16 4.32
C LYS A 214 16.24 17.96 4.70
N ALA A 215 15.42 17.46 3.77
CA ALA A 215 13.99 17.30 4.03
C ALA A 215 13.73 16.25 5.14
N SER A 216 12.74 16.53 5.97
CA SER A 216 12.26 15.56 6.97
C SER A 216 11.56 14.38 6.28
N TRP A 217 11.58 13.23 6.92
CA TRP A 217 11.02 12.03 6.30
C TRP A 217 10.49 11.02 7.31
N ILE A 218 9.53 10.22 6.84
CA ILE A 218 9.01 9.01 7.47
C ILE A 218 9.10 7.89 6.43
N TYR A 219 9.84 6.83 6.73
CA TYR A 219 9.89 5.59 5.98
C TYR A 219 9.08 4.54 6.71
N THR A 220 8.16 3.86 6.05
CA THR A 220 7.32 2.85 6.70
C THR A 220 7.27 1.56 5.91
N GLY A 221 7.20 0.46 6.65
CA GLY A 221 7.07 -0.88 6.12
C GLY A 221 6.22 -1.78 7.01
N THR A 222 5.93 -2.98 6.54
CA THR A 222 5.08 -3.94 7.25
C THR A 222 5.48 -5.38 6.93
N VAL A 223 5.29 -6.27 7.88
CA VAL A 223 5.43 -7.72 7.64
C VAL A 223 4.15 -8.37 7.07
N SER A 224 3.10 -7.58 6.88
CA SER A 224 1.78 -8.10 6.47
C SER A 224 1.76 -8.74 5.08
N LYS A 225 2.74 -8.43 4.21
CA LYS A 225 2.79 -8.96 2.84
C LYS A 225 3.79 -10.09 2.66
N THR A 226 4.68 -10.25 3.64
CA THR A 226 5.79 -11.21 3.59
C THR A 226 5.73 -12.27 4.68
N LEU A 227 5.00 -12.03 5.76
CA LEU A 227 4.77 -12.98 6.85
C LEU A 227 3.27 -13.15 7.09
N LEU A 228 2.81 -12.70 8.25
CA LEU A 228 1.45 -12.92 8.74
C LEU A 228 0.74 -11.57 8.92
N PRO A 229 -0.24 -11.23 8.07
CA PRO A 229 -0.99 -9.98 8.21
C PRO A 229 -1.72 -9.88 9.55
N GLY A 230 -2.12 -11.02 10.13
CA GLY A 230 -2.79 -11.11 11.43
C GLY A 230 -1.94 -10.69 12.63
N LEU A 231 -0.61 -10.65 12.52
CA LEU A 231 0.28 -10.15 13.59
C LEU A 231 0.09 -8.65 13.85
N ARG A 232 -0.41 -7.91 12.87
CA ARG A 232 -0.52 -6.45 12.94
C ARG A 232 0.79 -5.78 13.34
N VAL A 233 1.89 -6.18 12.73
CA VAL A 233 3.23 -5.60 12.93
C VAL A 233 3.66 -4.84 11.67
N GLY A 234 3.96 -3.58 11.86
CA GLY A 234 4.64 -2.69 10.93
C GLY A 234 5.68 -1.88 11.69
N TYR A 235 6.36 -1.03 10.98
CA TYR A 235 7.34 -0.12 11.57
C TYR A 235 7.39 1.18 10.79
N LEU A 236 7.78 2.25 11.46
CA LEU A 236 8.26 3.47 10.85
C LEU A 236 9.68 3.77 11.31
N ILE A 237 10.42 4.42 10.44
CA ILE A 237 11.69 5.05 10.74
C ILE A 237 11.53 6.51 10.35
N ALA A 238 11.88 7.43 11.22
CA ALA A 238 11.68 8.85 10.95
C ALA A 238 12.97 9.66 11.17
N SER A 239 13.07 10.78 10.47
CA SER A 239 14.13 11.75 10.72
C SER A 239 14.14 12.20 12.19
N PRO A 240 15.32 12.59 12.78
CA PRO A 240 15.44 12.86 14.20
C PRO A 240 14.51 13.95 14.73
N ASP A 241 14.14 14.90 13.92
CA ASP A 241 13.22 15.99 14.23
C ASP A 241 11.77 15.52 14.41
N LEU A 242 11.34 14.50 13.66
CA LEU A 242 9.95 14.01 13.71
C LEU A 242 9.73 12.93 14.77
N PHE A 243 10.74 12.08 15.00
CA PHE A 243 10.60 10.90 15.85
C PHE A 243 10.02 11.19 17.26
N PRO A 244 10.49 12.20 18.01
CA PRO A 244 9.95 12.47 19.35
C PRO A 244 8.45 12.80 19.36
N HIS A 245 7.95 13.41 18.31
CA HIS A 245 6.53 13.74 18.17
C HIS A 245 5.70 12.51 17.85
N LEU A 246 6.17 11.68 16.92
CA LEU A 246 5.53 10.41 16.54
C LEU A 246 5.46 9.45 17.73
N LEU A 247 6.52 9.38 18.56
CA LEU A 247 6.53 8.57 19.77
C LEU A 247 5.47 9.02 20.77
N LYS A 248 5.32 10.34 21.02
CA LYS A 248 4.28 10.87 21.91
C LYS A 248 2.87 10.55 21.38
N LEU A 249 2.65 10.63 20.07
CA LEU A 249 1.38 10.28 19.45
C LEU A 249 1.10 8.79 19.58
N LYS A 250 2.10 7.92 19.42
CA LYS A 250 1.99 6.47 19.64
C LYS A 250 1.61 6.15 21.07
N GLN A 251 2.26 6.78 22.06
CA GLN A 251 1.94 6.62 23.47
C GLN A 251 0.48 6.98 23.79
N SER A 252 -0.03 8.05 23.18
CA SER A 252 -1.42 8.47 23.38
C SER A 252 -2.43 7.63 22.62
N ALA A 253 -2.01 6.93 21.55
CA ALA A 253 -2.91 6.14 20.71
C ALA A 253 -3.19 4.74 21.29
N ASP A 254 -2.14 3.99 21.63
CA ASP A 254 -2.25 2.58 22.05
C ASP A 254 -1.10 2.12 22.98
N LEU A 255 -0.33 3.04 23.51
CA LEU A 255 0.83 2.84 24.38
C LEU A 255 1.99 2.11 23.66
N HIS A 256 1.79 0.90 23.16
CA HIS A 256 2.75 0.12 22.39
C HIS A 256 2.05 -0.90 21.49
N THR A 257 2.73 -1.35 20.45
CA THR A 257 2.28 -2.46 19.60
C THR A 257 2.36 -3.79 20.36
N ASN A 258 1.47 -4.75 20.04
CA ASN A 258 1.44 -6.04 20.72
C ASN A 258 2.80 -6.75 20.67
N ARG A 259 3.31 -7.16 21.83
CA ARG A 259 4.64 -7.74 21.97
C ARG A 259 4.72 -9.15 21.43
N VAL A 260 3.65 -9.90 21.50
CA VAL A 260 3.56 -11.26 20.95
C VAL A 260 3.78 -11.25 19.44
N GLY A 261 3.12 -10.32 18.74
CA GLY A 261 3.35 -10.12 17.30
C GLY A 261 4.76 -9.66 16.98
N GLN A 262 5.34 -8.78 17.78
CA GLN A 262 6.73 -8.33 17.63
C GLN A 262 7.71 -9.48 17.83
N TRP A 263 7.50 -10.31 18.85
CA TRP A 263 8.33 -11.50 19.09
C TRP A 263 8.25 -12.47 17.91
N GLN A 264 7.05 -12.74 17.39
CA GLN A 264 6.89 -13.59 16.20
C GLN A 264 7.59 -13.01 14.97
N ALA A 265 7.47 -11.73 14.72
CA ALA A 265 8.16 -11.07 13.60
C ALA A 265 9.69 -11.21 13.73
N LEU A 266 10.22 -11.09 14.95
CA LEU A 266 11.66 -11.22 15.24
C LEU A 266 12.19 -12.63 14.96
N GLN A 267 11.35 -13.69 15.05
CA GLN A 267 11.81 -15.06 14.71
C GLN A 267 12.11 -15.21 13.22
N TRP A 268 11.73 -14.22 12.41
CA TRP A 268 11.91 -14.23 10.94
C TRP A 268 12.85 -13.12 10.49
N ILE A 269 12.60 -11.88 10.88
CA ILE A 269 13.34 -10.71 10.38
C ILE A 269 14.83 -10.84 10.66
N GLY A 270 15.64 -10.70 9.59
CA GLY A 270 17.10 -10.78 9.68
C GLY A 270 17.69 -12.20 9.71
N THR A 271 16.86 -13.25 9.55
CA THR A 271 17.31 -14.65 9.52
C THR A 271 17.45 -15.21 8.11
N GLU A 272 18.27 -16.25 7.92
CA GLU A 272 18.34 -16.99 6.65
C GLU A 272 17.00 -17.65 6.29
N LYS A 273 16.25 -18.12 7.29
CA LYS A 273 14.90 -18.67 7.13
C LYS A 273 13.97 -17.64 6.44
N PHE A 274 14.06 -16.37 6.80
CA PHE A 274 13.27 -15.32 6.17
C PHE A 274 13.67 -15.08 4.72
N GLN A 275 14.98 -15.09 4.41
CA GLN A 275 15.44 -14.92 3.04
C GLN A 275 15.00 -16.08 2.13
N ALA A 276 15.05 -17.32 2.63
CA ALA A 276 14.55 -18.49 1.91
C ALA A 276 13.04 -18.35 1.63
N HIS A 277 12.26 -17.99 2.66
CA HIS A 277 10.82 -17.74 2.51
C HIS A 277 10.49 -16.62 1.51
N LEU A 278 11.24 -15.51 1.54
CA LEU A 278 11.08 -14.43 0.56
C LEU A 278 11.37 -14.90 -0.88
N SER A 279 12.37 -15.77 -1.07
CA SER A 279 12.66 -16.35 -2.37
C SER A 279 11.49 -17.20 -2.88
N GLU A 280 10.95 -18.08 -2.03
CA GLU A 280 9.78 -18.90 -2.37
C GLU A 280 8.52 -18.05 -2.66
N LEU A 281 8.28 -16.98 -1.89
CA LEU A 281 7.20 -16.03 -2.13
C LEU A 281 7.31 -15.35 -3.50
N ARG A 282 8.51 -14.87 -3.84
CA ARG A 282 8.76 -14.21 -5.14
C ARG A 282 8.51 -15.13 -6.30
N ASP A 283 9.01 -16.38 -6.24
CA ASP A 283 8.78 -17.37 -7.27
C ASP A 283 7.30 -17.76 -7.38
N PHE A 284 6.63 -17.96 -6.25
CA PHE A 284 5.22 -18.28 -6.20
C PHE A 284 4.35 -17.17 -6.83
N TYR A 285 4.59 -15.90 -6.46
CA TYR A 285 3.81 -14.79 -7.01
C TYR A 285 4.17 -14.46 -8.45
N ARG A 286 5.41 -14.66 -8.86
CA ARG A 286 5.80 -14.52 -10.27
C ARG A 286 5.04 -15.47 -11.18
N VAL A 287 4.96 -16.75 -10.83
CA VAL A 287 4.18 -17.75 -11.58
C VAL A 287 2.70 -17.35 -11.67
N ARG A 288 2.13 -16.85 -10.58
CA ARG A 288 0.74 -16.40 -10.57
C ARG A 288 0.52 -15.14 -11.41
N ARG A 289 1.44 -14.18 -11.34
CA ARG A 289 1.43 -12.98 -12.19
C ARG A 289 1.46 -13.37 -13.67
N ASP A 290 2.32 -14.29 -14.06
CA ASP A 290 2.48 -14.71 -15.45
C ASP A 290 1.22 -15.43 -15.96
N ALA A 291 0.62 -16.30 -15.15
CA ALA A 291 -0.65 -16.93 -15.48
C ALA A 291 -1.80 -15.91 -15.60
N PHE A 292 -1.82 -14.91 -14.71
CA PHE A 292 -2.80 -13.81 -14.74
C PHE A 292 -2.64 -12.94 -15.99
N GLN A 293 -1.40 -12.62 -16.38
CA GLN A 293 -1.08 -11.90 -17.61
C GLN A 293 -1.61 -12.62 -18.84
N LEU A 294 -1.36 -13.91 -18.97
CA LEU A 294 -1.85 -14.71 -20.10
C LEU A 294 -3.39 -14.70 -20.18
N ALA A 295 -4.06 -14.82 -19.06
CA ALA A 295 -5.52 -14.77 -19.01
C ALA A 295 -6.07 -13.35 -19.33
N LEU A 296 -5.37 -12.28 -18.93
CA LEU A 296 -5.72 -10.92 -19.34
C LEU A 296 -5.55 -10.72 -20.85
N GLU A 297 -4.45 -11.20 -21.44
CA GLU A 297 -4.24 -11.16 -22.90
C GLU A 297 -5.35 -11.90 -23.66
N THR A 298 -5.83 -13.00 -23.08
CA THR A 298 -6.89 -13.83 -23.69
C THR A 298 -8.26 -13.14 -23.63
N HIS A 299 -8.59 -12.49 -22.51
CA HIS A 299 -9.97 -12.05 -22.24
C HIS A 299 -10.17 -10.54 -22.29
N PHE A 300 -9.12 -9.72 -22.10
CA PHE A 300 -9.20 -8.27 -21.92
C PHE A 300 -8.45 -7.45 -22.96
N ALA A 301 -7.75 -8.05 -23.92
CA ALA A 301 -6.92 -7.31 -24.89
C ALA A 301 -7.70 -6.27 -25.72
N ASP A 302 -8.98 -6.53 -25.99
CA ASP A 302 -9.90 -5.62 -26.67
C ASP A 302 -10.56 -4.58 -25.72
N LEU A 303 -10.57 -4.83 -24.40
CA LEU A 303 -11.34 -4.08 -23.41
C LEU A 303 -10.51 -3.08 -22.62
N ALA A 304 -9.24 -3.37 -22.34
CA ALA A 304 -8.44 -2.58 -21.42
C ALA A 304 -6.96 -2.54 -21.81
N ASP A 305 -6.26 -1.56 -21.26
CA ASP A 305 -4.81 -1.46 -21.28
C ASP A 305 -4.27 -1.66 -19.84
N TRP A 306 -3.06 -2.22 -19.72
CA TRP A 306 -2.38 -2.44 -18.44
C TRP A 306 -0.86 -2.58 -18.62
N ASN A 307 -0.14 -2.40 -17.52
CA ASN A 307 1.28 -2.75 -17.45
C ASN A 307 1.46 -4.07 -16.70
N VAL A 308 2.43 -4.88 -17.10
CA VAL A 308 2.78 -6.11 -16.38
C VAL A 308 3.58 -5.73 -15.12
N PRO A 309 3.09 -6.06 -13.92
CA PRO A 309 3.77 -5.70 -12.69
C PRO A 309 5.09 -6.47 -12.52
N GLN A 310 6.17 -5.76 -12.17
CA GLN A 310 7.47 -6.36 -11.86
C GLN A 310 7.56 -6.89 -10.42
N GLY A 311 6.49 -6.76 -9.66
CA GLY A 311 6.38 -7.16 -8.27
C GLY A 311 5.03 -6.77 -7.67
N GLY A 312 4.92 -6.88 -6.35
CA GLY A 312 3.66 -6.57 -5.66
C GLY A 312 2.58 -7.63 -5.87
N LEU A 313 1.31 -7.22 -5.82
CA LEU A 313 0.17 -8.14 -5.81
C LEU A 313 -0.95 -7.77 -6.79
N PHE A 314 -0.80 -6.73 -7.62
CA PHE A 314 -1.90 -6.14 -8.37
C PHE A 314 -1.59 -5.96 -9.84
N PHE A 315 -2.64 -6.11 -10.66
CA PHE A 315 -2.78 -5.47 -11.96
C PHE A 315 -3.70 -4.26 -11.84
N TRP A 316 -3.37 -3.20 -12.56
CA TRP A 316 -4.19 -2.02 -12.73
C TRP A 316 -4.58 -1.90 -14.20
N LEU A 317 -5.89 -2.02 -14.46
CA LEU A 317 -6.45 -1.96 -15.80
C LEU A 317 -7.10 -0.60 -16.02
N THR A 318 -6.96 -0.06 -17.22
CA THR A 318 -7.69 1.10 -17.72
C THR A 318 -8.56 0.66 -18.89
N LEU A 319 -9.87 0.77 -18.75
CA LEU A 319 -10.81 0.41 -19.80
C LEU A 319 -10.66 1.36 -20.99
N LYS A 320 -10.63 0.82 -22.21
CA LYS A 320 -10.59 1.61 -23.48
C LYS A 320 -11.86 2.44 -23.71
N GLN A 321 -12.99 1.97 -23.17
CA GLN A 321 -14.23 2.73 -23.06
C GLN A 321 -14.48 2.97 -21.56
N PRO A 322 -14.20 4.16 -21.03
CA PRO A 322 -14.38 4.47 -19.62
C PRO A 322 -15.83 4.38 -19.18
N MET A 323 -16.07 3.76 -18.04
CA MET A 323 -17.39 3.68 -17.37
C MET A 323 -17.20 3.74 -15.86
N ASP A 324 -18.26 4.01 -15.11
CA ASP A 324 -18.22 3.96 -13.65
C ASP A 324 -18.07 2.51 -13.16
N THR A 325 -16.88 2.13 -12.74
CA THR A 325 -16.60 0.75 -12.31
C THR A 325 -17.21 0.41 -10.95
N ARG A 326 -17.69 1.41 -10.19
CA ARG A 326 -18.46 1.20 -8.96
C ARG A 326 -19.83 0.59 -9.28
N THR A 327 -20.47 1.01 -10.37
CA THR A 327 -21.73 0.41 -10.85
C THR A 327 -21.51 -0.96 -11.47
N LEU A 328 -20.40 -1.12 -12.22
CA LEU A 328 -20.00 -2.39 -12.82
C LEU A 328 -19.79 -3.50 -11.77
N LEU A 329 -19.33 -3.15 -10.57
CA LEU A 329 -19.11 -4.11 -9.49
C LEU A 329 -20.38 -4.88 -9.12
N ASN A 330 -21.54 -4.24 -9.10
CA ASN A 330 -22.81 -4.91 -8.79
C ASN A 330 -23.14 -6.00 -9.80
N ALA A 331 -22.94 -5.72 -11.10
CA ALA A 331 -23.11 -6.68 -12.16
C ALA A 331 -22.10 -7.83 -12.07
N ALA A 332 -20.84 -7.53 -11.70
CA ALA A 332 -19.80 -8.53 -11.49
C ALA A 332 -20.17 -9.48 -10.32
N LEU A 333 -20.61 -8.94 -9.19
CA LEU A 333 -21.05 -9.72 -8.03
C LEU A 333 -22.26 -10.62 -8.32
N ALA A 334 -23.17 -10.18 -9.19
CA ALA A 334 -24.30 -10.99 -9.67
C ALA A 334 -23.85 -12.15 -10.57
N ASN A 335 -22.63 -12.09 -11.13
CA ASN A 335 -21.99 -13.12 -11.93
C ASN A 335 -20.87 -13.87 -11.18
N ASP A 336 -20.90 -13.84 -9.84
CA ASP A 336 -19.96 -14.51 -8.95
C ASP A 336 -18.48 -14.10 -9.16
N VAL A 337 -18.23 -12.84 -9.54
CA VAL A 337 -16.90 -12.27 -9.67
C VAL A 337 -16.82 -10.96 -8.89
N ALA A 338 -15.70 -10.74 -8.19
CA ALA A 338 -15.44 -9.50 -7.47
C ALA A 338 -14.10 -8.88 -7.89
N PHE A 339 -14.07 -7.57 -8.04
CA PHE A 339 -12.88 -6.76 -8.29
C PHE A 339 -12.91 -5.49 -7.44
N MET A 340 -11.83 -4.72 -7.42
CA MET A 340 -11.80 -3.43 -6.74
C MET A 340 -11.98 -2.31 -7.78
N PRO A 341 -13.07 -1.53 -7.71
CA PRO A 341 -13.25 -0.33 -8.53
C PRO A 341 -12.09 0.64 -8.38
N GLY A 342 -11.74 1.33 -9.45
CA GLY A 342 -10.58 2.22 -9.47
C GLY A 342 -10.85 3.63 -8.98
N GLU A 343 -12.07 4.13 -9.11
CA GLU A 343 -12.45 5.50 -8.76
C GLU A 343 -12.09 5.88 -7.31
N PRO A 344 -12.30 5.00 -6.30
CA PRO A 344 -11.97 5.30 -4.91
C PRO A 344 -10.48 5.54 -4.62
N PHE A 345 -9.57 5.23 -5.54
CA PHE A 345 -8.14 5.49 -5.40
C PHE A 345 -7.74 6.93 -5.81
N PHE A 346 -8.72 7.78 -6.10
CA PHE A 346 -8.54 9.19 -6.41
C PHE A 346 -9.32 10.07 -5.41
N PRO A 347 -8.81 11.25 -5.04
CA PRO A 347 -9.54 12.18 -4.18
C PRO A 347 -10.85 12.68 -4.80
N ASP A 348 -10.90 12.78 -6.12
CA ASP A 348 -12.01 13.20 -6.98
C ASP A 348 -12.49 12.05 -7.89
N PRO A 349 -13.13 11.02 -7.32
CA PRO A 349 -13.41 9.75 -7.98
C PRO A 349 -14.25 9.87 -9.27
N ASP A 350 -15.11 10.89 -9.39
CA ASP A 350 -16.01 11.06 -10.52
C ASP A 350 -15.29 11.56 -11.78
N ASN A 351 -14.08 12.06 -11.66
CA ASN A 351 -13.23 12.49 -12.77
C ASN A 351 -12.26 11.41 -13.27
N HIS A 352 -12.27 10.21 -12.66
CA HIS A 352 -11.31 9.14 -12.93
C HIS A 352 -12.02 7.79 -13.11
N LEU A 353 -12.84 7.70 -14.17
CA LEU A 353 -13.63 6.52 -14.47
C LEU A 353 -12.83 5.46 -15.26
N GLY A 354 -13.31 4.22 -15.20
CA GLY A 354 -12.84 3.15 -16.07
C GLY A 354 -11.60 2.40 -15.59
N HIS A 355 -11.30 2.45 -14.31
CA HIS A 355 -10.17 1.73 -13.77
C HIS A 355 -10.58 0.53 -12.91
N LEU A 356 -9.81 -0.56 -12.98
CA LEU A 356 -9.99 -1.75 -12.15
C LEU A 356 -8.67 -2.15 -11.50
N ARG A 357 -8.66 -2.39 -10.19
CA ARG A 357 -7.56 -3.06 -9.54
C ARG A 357 -7.88 -4.54 -9.36
N LEU A 358 -7.02 -5.42 -9.89
CA LEU A 358 -7.14 -6.86 -9.80
C LEU A 358 -5.98 -7.45 -9.02
N ASN A 359 -6.27 -8.26 -8.02
CA ASN A 359 -5.28 -8.98 -7.21
C ASN A 359 -5.05 -10.36 -7.81
N PHE A 360 -3.77 -10.72 -8.03
CA PHE A 360 -3.38 -12.04 -8.56
C PHE A 360 -2.84 -13.00 -7.49
N SER A 361 -2.69 -12.53 -6.23
CA SER A 361 -1.95 -13.29 -5.23
C SER A 361 -2.67 -14.49 -4.66
N HIS A 362 -4.00 -14.42 -4.40
CA HIS A 362 -4.70 -15.43 -3.61
C HIS A 362 -5.74 -16.27 -4.37
N ILE A 363 -6.13 -15.86 -5.59
CA ILE A 363 -7.07 -16.69 -6.37
C ILE A 363 -6.42 -18.02 -6.76
N GLU A 364 -7.17 -19.09 -6.68
CA GLU A 364 -6.71 -20.41 -7.11
C GLU A 364 -6.49 -20.44 -8.63
N PRO A 365 -5.35 -20.98 -9.12
CA PRO A 365 -5.05 -21.01 -10.56
C PRO A 365 -6.15 -21.64 -11.41
N ALA A 366 -6.80 -22.70 -10.92
CA ALA A 366 -7.89 -23.38 -11.62
C ALA A 366 -9.14 -22.51 -11.84
N ARG A 367 -9.31 -21.45 -11.03
CA ARG A 367 -10.45 -20.53 -11.10
C ARG A 367 -10.12 -19.20 -11.80
N LEU A 368 -8.85 -18.94 -12.05
CA LEU A 368 -8.34 -17.69 -12.59
C LEU A 368 -8.92 -17.36 -13.97
N ASP A 369 -8.77 -18.29 -14.92
CA ASP A 369 -9.20 -18.09 -16.31
C ASP A 369 -10.72 -17.87 -16.39
N GLU A 370 -11.50 -18.73 -15.74
CA GLU A 370 -12.96 -18.61 -15.71
C GLU A 370 -13.40 -17.28 -15.04
N GLY A 371 -12.72 -16.86 -13.97
CA GLY A 371 -13.02 -15.59 -13.29
C GLY A 371 -12.79 -14.38 -14.19
N LEU A 372 -11.65 -14.31 -14.89
CA LEU A 372 -11.36 -13.22 -15.82
C LEU A 372 -12.27 -13.25 -17.05
N LYS A 373 -12.60 -14.44 -17.56
CA LYS A 373 -13.59 -14.60 -18.64
C LYS A 373 -14.96 -14.05 -18.27
N ARG A 374 -15.45 -14.36 -17.06
CA ARG A 374 -16.73 -13.82 -16.56
C ARG A 374 -16.68 -12.31 -16.39
N LEU A 375 -15.60 -11.79 -15.80
CA LEU A 375 -15.43 -10.35 -15.61
C LEU A 375 -15.42 -9.63 -16.97
N ALA A 376 -14.71 -10.15 -17.96
CA ALA A 376 -14.69 -9.61 -19.31
C ALA A 376 -16.08 -9.61 -19.97
N ALA A 377 -16.86 -10.67 -19.79
CA ALA A 377 -18.23 -10.74 -20.28
C ALA A 377 -19.12 -9.66 -19.65
N VAL A 378 -18.99 -9.44 -18.34
CA VAL A 378 -19.72 -8.37 -17.63
C VAL A 378 -19.34 -6.99 -18.16
N VAL A 379 -18.05 -6.72 -18.40
CA VAL A 379 -17.57 -5.46 -18.99
C VAL A 379 -18.20 -5.24 -20.37
N ARG A 380 -18.15 -6.24 -21.27
CA ARG A 380 -18.73 -6.15 -22.62
C ARG A 380 -20.25 -5.88 -22.59
N GLN A 381 -20.97 -6.56 -21.69
CA GLN A 381 -22.40 -6.35 -21.53
C GLN A 381 -22.74 -4.92 -21.07
N ALA A 382 -21.96 -4.39 -20.12
CA ALA A 382 -22.14 -3.03 -19.64
C ALA A 382 -21.86 -2.00 -20.74
N GLN A 383 -20.77 -2.15 -21.49
CA GLN A 383 -20.42 -1.28 -22.61
C GLN A 383 -21.49 -1.31 -23.72
N ALA A 384 -22.03 -2.48 -24.04
CA ALA A 384 -23.12 -2.60 -25.01
C ALA A 384 -24.42 -1.93 -24.53
N ALA A 385 -24.70 -1.95 -23.23
CA ALA A 385 -25.87 -1.29 -22.66
C ALA A 385 -25.75 0.24 -22.62
N GLU A 386 -24.55 0.80 -22.45
CA GLU A 386 -24.31 2.25 -22.52
C GLU A 386 -24.35 2.80 -23.97
N ALA A 387 -24.07 1.94 -24.96
CA ALA A 387 -24.06 2.30 -26.36
C ALA A 387 -25.46 2.24 -27.02
N ALA A 388 -26.45 1.62 -26.36
CA ALA A 388 -27.84 1.44 -26.83
C ALA A 388 -28.79 2.53 -26.31
#